data_54d9d3797e9a0007597453732b8ce8f8
#
_entry.id   54d9d3797e9a0007597453732b8ce8f8
#
_cell.length_a   1.000
_cell.length_b   1.000
_cell.length_c   1.000
_cell.angle_alpha   90.00
_cell.angle_beta   90.00
_cell.angle_gamma   90.00
#
_symmetry.space_group_name_H-M   'P 1'
#
loop_
_entity.id
_entity.type
_entity.pdbx_description
1 polymer ?
#
loop_
_entity_poly.entity_id
_entity_poly.type
_entity_poly.pdbx_seq_one_letter_code
_entity_poly.pdbx_strand_id
1 'polypeptide(L)'
;MTQVCFVGDPEINLRYELLSRETARDALQTYDLGTPFHNSIGVETVSLGAAVALTNDLNWYIVRFVADVLVYDPSVSESEWLSRDLATAIRDDDVAHEESGRFLKIYGLEGDHGGTGGDGGSSPEADREIASEGEEVEESPITTGPSGGSEEGSAIDSGPRIGAEEPPRLVEPMYVTRTGPTVPEYDLRDVENTLVVRVTEDEFGA
;
A
#
# COMPACT_ATOMS: atom_id res chain seq x y z
N MET A 1 -5.17 -11.40 -5.32
CA MET A 1 -3.90 -11.56 -4.60
C MET A 1 -4.01 -10.84 -3.28
N THR A 2 -3.46 -11.40 -2.22
CA THR A 2 -3.46 -10.83 -0.88
C THR A 2 -2.22 -9.95 -0.70
N GLN A 3 -2.35 -8.77 -0.13
CA GLN A 3 -1.24 -7.87 0.14
C GLN A 3 -0.97 -7.82 1.65
N VAL A 4 0.31 -7.73 2.02
CA VAL A 4 0.74 -7.52 3.41
C VAL A 4 1.57 -6.25 3.45
N CYS A 5 1.27 -5.37 4.38
CA CYS A 5 2.02 -4.16 4.63
C CYS A 5 2.52 -4.13 6.08
N PHE A 6 3.82 -4.10 6.24
CA PHE A 6 4.48 -3.88 7.52
C PHE A 6 4.72 -2.38 7.67
N VAL A 7 4.14 -1.75 8.66
CA VAL A 7 4.32 -0.33 8.99
C VAL A 7 5.36 -0.24 10.10
N GLY A 8 6.47 0.45 9.84
CA GLY A 8 7.57 0.55 10.79
C GLY A 8 7.28 1.48 11.95
N ASP A 9 7.90 1.19 13.09
CA ASP A 9 7.94 2.12 14.21
C ASP A 9 8.52 3.47 13.74
N PRO A 10 7.95 4.62 14.13
CA PRO A 10 8.38 5.93 13.66
C PRO A 10 9.81 6.30 14.03
N GLU A 11 10.41 5.67 15.04
CA GLU A 11 11.78 5.95 15.50
C GLU A 11 12.87 5.22 14.70
N ILE A 12 12.49 4.28 13.81
CA ILE A 12 13.42 3.43 13.07
C ILE A 12 13.17 3.48 11.55
N ASN A 13 14.15 3.04 10.78
CA ASN A 13 13.99 2.75 9.35
C ASN A 13 13.69 1.25 9.17
N LEU A 14 12.42 0.90 8.95
CA LEU A 14 11.98 -0.49 8.86
C LEU A 14 12.71 -1.26 7.76
N ARG A 15 12.88 -0.65 6.59
CA ARG A 15 13.55 -1.30 5.45
C ARG A 15 14.99 -1.67 5.79
N TYR A 16 15.72 -0.77 6.45
CA TYR A 16 17.07 -1.05 6.89
C TYR A 16 17.09 -2.18 7.94
N GLU A 17 16.24 -2.12 8.96
CA GLU A 17 16.18 -3.12 10.04
C GLU A 17 15.84 -4.53 9.53
N LEU A 18 14.91 -4.66 8.62
CA LEU A 18 14.55 -5.98 8.06
C LEU A 18 15.60 -6.50 7.07
N LEU A 19 16.05 -5.67 6.12
CA LEU A 19 16.93 -6.14 5.05
C LEU A 19 18.40 -6.28 5.46
N SER A 20 18.84 -5.67 6.56
CA SER A 20 20.18 -5.87 7.13
C SER A 20 20.32 -7.22 7.85
N ARG A 21 19.23 -7.89 8.17
CA ARG A 21 19.22 -9.17 8.89
C ARG A 21 18.97 -10.33 7.93
N GLU A 22 19.88 -11.30 7.91
CA GLU A 22 19.88 -12.42 6.96
C GLU A 22 18.53 -13.14 6.94
N THR A 23 18.02 -13.57 8.08
CA THR A 23 16.76 -14.35 8.16
C THR A 23 15.56 -13.55 7.62
N ALA A 24 15.43 -12.27 7.98
CA ALA A 24 14.31 -11.45 7.49
C ALA A 24 14.47 -11.16 5.99
N ARG A 25 15.69 -10.88 5.54
CA ARG A 25 15.99 -10.68 4.13
C ARG A 25 15.68 -11.94 3.32
N ASP A 26 16.06 -13.12 3.80
CA ASP A 26 15.82 -14.40 3.12
C ASP A 26 14.31 -14.70 3.03
N ALA A 27 13.53 -14.39 4.06
CA ALA A 27 12.08 -14.52 4.04
C ALA A 27 11.42 -13.56 3.03
N LEU A 28 11.99 -12.37 2.84
CA LEU A 28 11.44 -11.34 1.96
C LEU A 28 11.98 -11.38 0.52
N GLN A 29 13.10 -12.06 0.25
CA GLN A 29 13.80 -12.02 -1.05
C GLN A 29 12.99 -12.59 -2.21
N THR A 30 11.97 -13.40 -1.94
CA THR A 30 11.10 -13.99 -2.97
C THR A 30 9.94 -13.09 -3.38
N TYR A 31 9.79 -11.94 -2.73
CA TYR A 31 8.71 -10.99 -2.97
C TYR A 31 9.22 -9.70 -3.59
N ASP A 32 8.40 -9.09 -4.43
CA ASP A 32 8.64 -7.72 -4.89
C ASP A 32 8.24 -6.74 -3.77
N LEU A 33 9.23 -6.00 -3.27
CA LEU A 33 9.04 -5.12 -2.12
C LEU A 33 8.57 -3.74 -2.55
N GLY A 34 7.31 -3.42 -2.23
CA GLY A 34 6.73 -2.08 -2.36
C GLY A 34 6.93 -1.20 -1.12
N THR A 35 6.50 0.06 -1.24
CA THR A 35 6.44 1.02 -0.12
C THR A 35 5.07 1.72 -0.20
N PRO A 36 3.98 1.06 0.25
CA PRO A 36 2.62 1.61 0.16
C PRO A 36 2.44 2.87 1.00
N PHE A 37 3.10 2.94 2.15
CA PHE A 37 3.06 4.05 3.08
C PHE A 37 4.48 4.47 3.48
N HIS A 38 4.61 5.66 4.04
CA HIS A 38 5.88 6.12 4.61
C HIS A 38 6.39 5.11 5.66
N ASN A 39 7.69 4.80 5.62
CA ASN A 39 8.34 3.82 6.51
C ASN A 39 7.65 2.45 6.53
N SER A 40 7.22 1.95 5.37
CA SER A 40 6.58 0.64 5.25
C SER A 40 7.25 -0.28 4.26
N ILE A 41 6.95 -1.58 4.35
CA ILE A 41 7.27 -2.60 3.35
C ILE A 41 5.98 -3.32 2.98
N GLY A 42 5.62 -3.26 1.70
CA GLY A 42 4.51 -4.01 1.12
C GLY A 42 5.01 -5.22 0.34
N VAL A 43 4.29 -6.33 0.45
CA VAL A 43 4.52 -7.56 -0.33
C VAL A 43 3.20 -8.14 -0.82
N GLU A 44 3.22 -8.82 -1.95
CA GLU A 44 2.07 -9.56 -2.46
C GLU A 44 2.22 -11.05 -2.22
N THR A 45 1.16 -11.69 -1.74
CA THR A 45 1.09 -13.13 -1.49
C THR A 45 -0.04 -13.77 -2.28
N VAL A 46 0.01 -15.10 -2.45
CA VAL A 46 -0.98 -15.83 -3.23
C VAL A 46 -2.32 -16.02 -2.50
N SER A 47 -2.34 -15.90 -1.16
CA SER A 47 -3.54 -16.12 -0.34
C SER A 47 -3.39 -15.55 1.06
N LEU A 48 -4.50 -15.41 1.79
CA LEU A 48 -4.53 -15.03 3.21
C LEU A 48 -3.68 -15.98 4.07
N GLY A 49 -3.74 -17.29 3.81
CA GLY A 49 -2.90 -18.27 4.51
C GLY A 49 -1.41 -18.04 4.32
N ALA A 50 -0.97 -17.68 3.10
CA ALA A 50 0.42 -17.34 2.81
C ALA A 50 0.84 -16.03 3.50
N ALA A 51 -0.06 -15.03 3.53
CA ALA A 51 0.16 -13.78 4.25
C ALA A 51 0.38 -14.00 5.75
N VAL A 52 -0.48 -14.80 6.39
CA VAL A 52 -0.37 -15.15 7.81
C VAL A 52 0.90 -15.97 8.07
N ALA A 53 1.26 -16.92 7.20
CA ALA A 53 2.50 -17.68 7.33
C ALA A 53 3.73 -16.76 7.30
N LEU A 54 3.81 -15.83 6.35
CA LEU A 54 4.89 -14.84 6.27
C LEU A 54 4.99 -13.99 7.54
N THR A 55 3.85 -13.51 8.07
CA THR A 55 3.86 -12.71 9.31
C THR A 55 4.31 -13.53 10.52
N ASN A 56 4.04 -14.84 10.54
CA ASN A 56 4.51 -15.73 11.60
C ASN A 56 6.02 -15.98 11.48
N ASP A 57 6.55 -16.18 10.27
CA ASP A 57 7.99 -16.33 10.03
C ASP A 57 8.78 -15.08 10.45
N LEU A 58 8.18 -13.92 10.26
CA LEU A 58 8.76 -12.61 10.64
C LEU A 58 8.38 -12.16 12.05
N ASN A 59 7.68 -12.95 12.86
CA ASN A 59 7.12 -12.55 14.16
C ASN A 59 8.11 -11.86 15.08
N TRP A 60 9.34 -12.37 15.19
CA TRP A 60 10.37 -11.78 16.04
C TRP A 60 10.72 -10.35 15.63
N TYR A 61 10.75 -10.08 14.32
CA TYR A 61 11.03 -8.76 13.76
C TYR A 61 9.82 -7.83 13.90
N ILE A 62 8.62 -8.36 13.68
CA ILE A 62 7.37 -7.61 13.83
C ILE A 62 7.26 -7.02 15.23
N VAL A 63 7.43 -7.82 16.27
CA VAL A 63 7.33 -7.36 17.67
C VAL A 63 8.35 -6.27 18.01
N ARG A 64 9.48 -6.17 17.28
CA ARG A 64 10.57 -5.23 17.62
C ARG A 64 10.61 -3.98 16.77
N PHE A 65 10.16 -4.06 15.53
CA PHE A 65 10.41 -3.01 14.53
C PHE A 65 9.16 -2.54 13.80
N VAL A 66 8.03 -3.22 13.99
CA VAL A 66 6.80 -2.94 13.27
C VAL A 66 5.77 -2.39 14.24
N ALA A 67 5.25 -1.21 13.94
CA ALA A 67 4.16 -0.60 14.69
C ALA A 67 2.82 -1.25 14.38
N ASP A 68 2.60 -1.66 13.11
CA ASP A 68 1.38 -2.34 12.69
C ASP A 68 1.60 -3.24 11.47
N VAL A 69 0.80 -4.29 11.35
CA VAL A 69 0.77 -5.17 10.18
C VAL A 69 -0.63 -5.14 9.60
N LEU A 70 -0.73 -4.71 8.35
CA LEU A 70 -1.97 -4.59 7.61
C LEU A 70 -2.03 -5.67 6.53
N VAL A 71 -3.15 -6.37 6.43
CA VAL A 71 -3.38 -7.41 5.43
C VAL A 71 -4.60 -7.03 4.59
N TYR A 72 -4.42 -6.91 3.28
CA TYR A 72 -5.51 -6.66 2.35
C TYR A 72 -5.83 -7.93 1.57
N ASP A 73 -7.05 -8.41 1.66
CA ASP A 73 -7.54 -9.56 0.91
C ASP A 73 -8.88 -9.25 0.24
N PRO A 74 -8.93 -9.21 -1.12
CA PRO A 74 -10.16 -8.89 -1.84
C PRO A 74 -11.28 -9.90 -1.64
N SER A 75 -10.98 -11.13 -1.16
CA SER A 75 -12.01 -12.12 -0.85
C SER A 75 -12.75 -11.81 0.45
N VAL A 76 -12.15 -11.01 1.34
CA VAL A 76 -12.75 -10.59 2.62
C VAL A 76 -13.39 -9.20 2.48
N SER A 77 -12.69 -8.26 1.87
CA SER A 77 -13.18 -6.90 1.65
C SER A 77 -12.53 -6.28 0.42
N GLU A 78 -13.30 -5.55 -0.39
CA GLU A 78 -12.81 -4.85 -1.59
C GLU A 78 -12.11 -3.53 -1.27
N SER A 79 -12.29 -2.97 -0.05
CA SER A 79 -11.80 -1.63 0.30
C SER A 79 -11.15 -1.51 1.67
N GLU A 80 -11.29 -2.50 2.53
CA GLU A 80 -10.83 -2.44 3.91
C GLU A 80 -9.71 -3.44 4.15
N TRP A 81 -8.73 -3.02 4.90
CA TRP A 81 -7.63 -3.86 5.35
C TRP A 81 -8.03 -4.64 6.61
N LEU A 82 -7.24 -5.63 6.97
CA LEU A 82 -7.38 -6.45 8.17
C LEU A 82 -6.16 -6.21 9.05
N SER A 83 -6.33 -6.24 10.35
CA SER A 83 -5.19 -6.40 11.28
C SER A 83 -4.59 -7.79 11.14
N ARG A 84 -3.37 -7.96 11.62
CA ARG A 84 -2.70 -9.27 11.65
C ARG A 84 -3.51 -10.32 12.42
N ASP A 85 -4.04 -9.94 13.58
CA ASP A 85 -4.74 -10.85 14.47
C ASP A 85 -6.07 -11.27 13.86
N LEU A 86 -6.80 -10.32 13.23
CA LEU A 86 -8.02 -10.64 12.52
C LEU A 86 -7.75 -11.50 11.27
N ALA A 87 -6.71 -11.22 10.51
CA ALA A 87 -6.31 -12.05 9.37
C ALA A 87 -5.99 -13.49 9.79
N THR A 88 -5.38 -13.67 10.96
CA THR A 88 -5.12 -14.97 11.56
C THR A 88 -6.41 -15.67 11.98
N ALA A 89 -7.31 -14.97 12.66
CA ALA A 89 -8.60 -15.51 13.13
C ALA A 89 -9.50 -15.94 11.94
N ILE A 90 -9.50 -15.17 10.85
CA ILE A 90 -10.22 -15.54 9.63
C ILE A 90 -9.62 -16.77 8.96
N ARG A 91 -8.29 -16.85 8.86
CA ARG A 91 -7.61 -18.04 8.30
C ARG A 91 -7.91 -19.31 9.10
N ASP A 92 -8.02 -19.18 10.41
CA ASP A 92 -8.23 -20.30 11.33
C ASP A 92 -9.72 -20.66 11.51
N ASP A 93 -10.62 -19.97 10.77
CA ASP A 93 -12.09 -20.11 10.87
C ASP A 93 -12.66 -19.72 12.25
N ASP A 94 -11.93 -18.95 13.06
CA ASP A 94 -12.39 -18.46 14.36
C ASP A 94 -13.35 -17.27 14.21
N VAL A 95 -13.21 -16.50 13.12
CA VAL A 95 -14.08 -15.35 12.78
C VAL A 95 -14.58 -15.48 11.35
N ALA A 96 -15.89 -15.42 11.15
CA ALA A 96 -16.49 -15.41 9.83
C ALA A 96 -16.24 -14.07 9.12
N HIS A 97 -16.08 -14.10 7.79
CA HIS A 97 -15.81 -12.89 6.98
C HIS A 97 -16.88 -11.80 7.20
N GLU A 98 -18.15 -12.19 7.28
CA GLU A 98 -19.29 -11.28 7.45
C GLU A 98 -19.29 -10.62 8.82
N GLU A 99 -18.73 -11.26 9.84
CA GLU A 99 -18.65 -10.75 11.22
C GLU A 99 -17.41 -9.89 11.46
N SER A 100 -16.41 -9.97 10.58
CA SER A 100 -15.10 -9.30 10.73
C SER A 100 -15.16 -7.77 10.64
N GLY A 101 -16.26 -7.18 10.16
CA GLY A 101 -16.38 -5.75 9.89
C GLY A 101 -16.94 -4.91 11.05
N ARG A 102 -17.08 -5.44 12.26
CA ARG A 102 -17.72 -4.76 13.40
C ARG A 102 -16.80 -3.73 14.07
N PHE A 103 -15.57 -4.10 14.31
CA PHE A 103 -14.57 -3.25 14.97
C PHE A 103 -13.57 -2.73 13.96
N LEU A 104 -13.32 -1.44 13.99
CA LEU A 104 -12.49 -0.75 13.01
C LEU A 104 -11.44 0.11 13.68
N LYS A 105 -10.28 0.15 13.05
CA LYS A 105 -9.19 1.08 13.29
C LYS A 105 -9.05 1.93 12.04
N ILE A 106 -9.21 3.24 12.15
CA ILE A 106 -9.16 4.16 11.03
C ILE A 106 -7.92 5.02 11.16
N TYR A 107 -7.04 5.00 10.17
CA TYR A 107 -5.90 5.89 10.06
C TYR A 107 -6.24 7.07 9.17
N GLY A 108 -5.78 8.27 9.55
CA GLY A 108 -5.66 9.37 8.62
C GLY A 108 -4.47 9.14 7.68
N LEU A 109 -4.55 9.66 6.45
CA LEU A 109 -3.48 9.64 5.48
C LEU A 109 -2.99 11.05 5.22
N GLU A 110 -1.74 11.35 5.61
CA GLU A 110 -1.05 12.61 5.28
C GLU A 110 -0.10 12.38 4.10
N GLY A 111 -0.16 13.22 3.09
CA GLY A 111 0.69 13.18 1.89
C GLY A 111 -0.12 13.40 0.61
N ASP A 112 0.56 13.82 -0.44
CA ASP A 112 -0.06 14.06 -1.74
C ASP A 112 -0.37 12.72 -2.42
N HIS A 113 -1.66 12.37 -2.49
CA HIS A 113 -2.14 11.23 -3.24
C HIS A 113 -2.52 11.70 -4.64
N GLY A 114 -1.64 11.50 -5.58
CA GLY A 114 -2.04 11.44 -6.99
C GLY A 114 -3.15 10.39 -7.12
N GLY A 115 -4.41 10.85 -7.19
CA GLY A 115 -5.61 10.04 -7.04
C GLY A 115 -5.65 8.78 -7.91
N THR A 116 -5.97 7.68 -7.28
CA THR A 116 -6.79 6.61 -7.84
C THR A 116 -8.09 6.58 -7.04
N GLY A 117 -8.87 7.65 -7.19
CA GLY A 117 -10.21 7.76 -6.67
C GLY A 117 -11.18 7.16 -7.66
N GLY A 118 -12.03 6.28 -7.21
CA GLY A 118 -13.22 5.86 -7.92
C GLY A 118 -14.12 7.07 -8.23
N ASP A 119 -14.44 7.20 -9.50
CA ASP A 119 -15.37 8.13 -10.12
C ASP A 119 -16.75 8.09 -9.46
N GLY A 120 -17.24 9.24 -9.08
CA GLY A 120 -18.58 9.49 -8.60
C GLY A 120 -19.08 10.87 -9.02
N GLY A 121 -19.28 11.06 -10.33
CA GLY A 121 -20.30 11.87 -10.96
C GLY A 121 -20.51 13.33 -10.60
N SER A 122 -20.19 14.22 -11.53
CA SER A 122 -21.16 15.16 -12.12
C SER A 122 -20.44 16.13 -13.07
N SER A 123 -20.77 16.00 -14.34
CA SER A 123 -20.55 17.06 -15.34
C SER A 123 -21.47 18.24 -15.06
N PRO A 124 -21.06 19.45 -15.52
CA PRO A 124 -21.89 20.07 -16.56
C PRO A 124 -21.08 20.50 -17.80
N GLU A 125 -21.73 20.26 -18.92
CA GLU A 125 -21.41 20.73 -20.26
C GLU A 125 -21.22 22.24 -20.34
N ALA A 126 -20.26 22.68 -21.13
CA ALA A 126 -20.36 23.93 -21.89
C ALA A 126 -19.49 23.86 -23.14
N ASP A 127 -20.18 23.79 -24.25
CA ASP A 127 -19.82 24.12 -25.60
C ASP A 127 -18.69 25.15 -25.79
N ARG A 128 -17.77 24.84 -26.70
CA ARG A 128 -17.35 25.78 -27.74
C ARG A 128 -16.53 25.12 -28.84
N GLU A 129 -17.18 24.99 -30.00
CA GLU A 129 -16.54 24.87 -31.32
C GLU A 129 -15.58 26.03 -31.61
N ILE A 130 -14.57 25.78 -32.44
CA ILE A 130 -14.26 26.39 -33.73
C ILE A 130 -12.82 26.02 -34.14
N ALA A 131 -12.70 25.17 -35.13
CA ALA A 131 -12.22 25.32 -36.49
C ALA A 131 -10.75 25.75 -36.75
N SER A 132 -10.15 24.94 -37.53
CA SER A 132 -9.47 25.04 -38.80
C SER A 132 -7.95 25.04 -38.89
N GLU A 133 -7.51 24.06 -39.69
CA GLU A 133 -6.59 24.11 -40.85
C GLU A 133 -5.12 24.47 -40.55
N GLY A 134 -4.15 23.72 -40.96
CA GLY A 134 -3.73 23.19 -42.19
C GLY A 134 -2.24 22.88 -42.21
N GLU A 135 -1.88 21.94 -43.08
CA GLU A 135 -0.65 21.73 -43.89
C GLU A 135 0.60 21.17 -43.15
N GLU A 136 0.91 19.92 -43.44
CA GLU A 136 1.83 19.33 -44.45
C GLU A 136 3.22 19.99 -44.53
N VAL A 137 4.32 19.24 -44.46
CA VAL A 137 5.11 18.47 -45.42
C VAL A 137 6.46 18.02 -44.83
N GLU A 138 6.78 16.74 -45.11
CA GLU A 138 8.06 16.17 -45.62
C GLU A 138 9.35 16.40 -44.78
N GLU A 139 10.29 15.56 -44.67
CA GLU A 139 10.83 14.36 -45.34
C GLU A 139 12.06 13.88 -44.54
N SER A 140 12.30 12.59 -44.50
CA SER A 140 13.53 11.95 -44.03
C SER A 140 14.71 12.21 -44.97
N PRO A 141 16.00 11.96 -44.61
CA PRO A 141 16.53 10.62 -44.77
C PRO A 141 17.64 10.15 -43.80
N ILE A 142 17.62 8.86 -43.59
CA ILE A 142 18.64 7.83 -43.37
C ILE A 142 20.11 8.24 -43.46
N THR A 143 20.94 7.86 -42.46
CA THR A 143 22.30 7.37 -42.72
C THR A 143 22.78 6.37 -41.66
N THR A 144 23.15 5.23 -42.19
CA THR A 144 23.83 4.03 -41.68
C THR A 144 25.01 4.22 -40.72
N GLY A 145 25.14 3.22 -39.78
CA GLY A 145 26.13 2.86 -38.79
C GLY A 145 27.62 2.77 -39.24
N PRO A 146 28.53 2.02 -38.59
CA PRO A 146 28.37 0.90 -37.63
C PRO A 146 29.35 0.87 -36.44
N SER A 147 29.07 -0.05 -35.47
CA SER A 147 30.03 -0.94 -34.76
C SER A 147 31.08 -0.39 -33.81
N GLY A 148 31.11 -0.95 -32.61
CA GLY A 148 32.26 -0.97 -31.71
C GLY A 148 31.90 -1.05 -30.23
N GLY A 149 31.78 -2.17 -29.73
CA GLY A 149 32.18 -2.97 -28.64
C GLY A 149 32.56 -2.38 -27.26
N SER A 150 32.28 -3.21 -26.28
CA SER A 150 32.90 -3.35 -24.94
C SER A 150 32.18 -2.63 -23.79
N GLU A 151 31.38 -3.36 -23.08
CA GLU A 151 31.58 -3.90 -21.71
C GLU A 151 31.79 -2.88 -20.58
N GLU A 152 31.09 -3.18 -19.54
CA GLU A 152 31.29 -2.88 -18.12
C GLU A 152 30.62 -1.64 -17.54
N GLY A 153 29.88 -1.93 -16.48
CA GLY A 153 29.53 -0.96 -15.46
C GLY A 153 28.06 -0.61 -15.40
N SER A 154 27.22 -1.59 -15.13
CA SER A 154 25.91 -1.27 -14.57
C SER A 154 26.08 -0.63 -13.20
N ALA A 155 26.41 0.65 -13.21
CA ALA A 155 26.19 1.52 -12.05
C ALA A 155 24.68 1.70 -11.98
N ILE A 156 24.07 1.06 -10.99
CA ILE A 156 22.71 1.34 -10.57
C ILE A 156 22.70 2.79 -10.10
N ASP A 157 22.36 3.69 -11.01
CA ASP A 157 22.09 5.09 -10.71
C ASP A 157 20.82 5.13 -9.84
N SER A 158 21.01 5.01 -8.52
CA SER A 158 20.01 5.30 -7.50
C SER A 158 20.00 6.79 -7.17
N GLY A 159 20.07 7.63 -8.22
CA GLY A 159 19.80 9.05 -8.10
C GLY A 159 18.34 9.27 -7.69
N PRO A 160 18.05 10.29 -6.86
CA PRO A 160 16.69 10.63 -6.49
C PRO A 160 15.92 10.96 -7.78
N ARG A 161 14.91 10.15 -8.10
CA ARG A 161 13.97 10.46 -9.17
C ARG A 161 13.21 11.70 -8.73
N ILE A 162 13.56 12.83 -9.31
CA ILE A 162 12.84 14.10 -9.17
C ILE A 162 11.41 13.84 -9.67
N GLY A 163 10.43 13.81 -8.76
CA GLY A 163 9.02 13.59 -9.08
C GLY A 163 8.41 12.27 -8.61
N ALA A 164 9.10 11.45 -7.82
CA ALA A 164 8.43 10.37 -7.09
C ALA A 164 7.69 11.01 -5.91
N GLU A 165 6.38 11.03 -5.97
CA GLU A 165 5.52 11.40 -4.84
C GLU A 165 5.91 10.53 -3.63
N GLU A 166 6.15 11.18 -2.49
CA GLU A 166 6.43 10.43 -1.27
C GLU A 166 5.20 9.61 -0.88
N PRO A 167 5.37 8.35 -0.48
CA PRO A 167 4.24 7.54 -0.06
C PRO A 167 3.55 8.17 1.17
N PRO A 168 2.21 8.09 1.25
CA PRO A 168 1.45 8.71 2.31
C PRO A 168 1.85 8.19 3.68
N ARG A 169 1.75 9.05 4.67
CA ARG A 169 2.01 8.71 6.06
C ARG A 169 0.70 8.34 6.75
N LEU A 170 0.70 7.19 7.43
CA LEU A 170 -0.36 6.82 8.36
C LEU A 170 -0.22 7.66 9.63
N VAL A 171 -1.30 8.33 10.02
CA VAL A 171 -1.33 9.15 11.23
C VAL A 171 -2.44 8.68 12.17
N GLU A 172 -2.28 8.97 13.43
CA GLU A 172 -3.15 8.66 14.57
C GLU A 172 -4.35 7.76 14.30
N PRO A 173 -4.32 6.49 14.73
CA PRO A 173 -5.45 5.59 14.54
C PRO A 173 -6.62 5.97 15.48
N MET A 174 -7.84 5.97 14.92
CA MET A 174 -9.09 6.08 15.67
C MET A 174 -9.79 4.71 15.71
N TYR A 175 -10.18 4.26 16.89
CA TYR A 175 -10.91 3.01 17.04
C TYR A 175 -12.41 3.27 17.14
N VAL A 176 -13.20 2.61 16.28
CA VAL A 176 -14.65 2.78 16.21
C VAL A 176 -15.38 1.47 16.05
N THR A 177 -16.62 1.41 16.53
CA THR A 177 -17.53 0.29 16.26
C THR A 177 -18.47 0.67 15.13
N ARG A 178 -18.54 -0.17 14.10
CA ARG A 178 -19.50 -0.02 13.01
C ARG A 178 -20.89 -0.43 13.50
N THR A 179 -21.84 0.49 13.47
CA THR A 179 -23.24 0.27 13.85
C THR A 179 -24.19 0.24 12.66
N GLY A 180 -23.69 0.47 11.44
CA GLY A 180 -24.47 0.52 10.19
C GLY A 180 -23.60 0.25 8.97
N PRO A 181 -24.11 0.49 7.76
CA PRO A 181 -23.38 0.24 6.51
C PRO A 181 -22.26 1.24 6.27
N THR A 182 -22.28 2.40 6.91
CA THR A 182 -21.31 3.47 6.75
C THR A 182 -20.17 3.35 7.77
N VAL A 183 -18.96 3.64 7.32
CA VAL A 183 -17.79 3.82 8.20
C VAL A 183 -17.94 5.17 8.89
N PRO A 184 -17.73 5.25 10.23
CA PRO A 184 -17.68 6.52 10.94
C PRO A 184 -16.60 7.46 10.37
N GLU A 185 -16.89 8.75 10.38
CA GLU A 185 -15.97 9.78 9.90
C GLU A 185 -14.76 9.89 10.84
N TYR A 186 -13.57 10.05 10.25
CA TYR A 186 -12.34 10.28 10.99
C TYR A 186 -12.25 11.76 11.38
N ASP A 187 -12.10 12.04 12.67
CA ASP A 187 -12.17 13.39 13.24
C ASP A 187 -10.94 13.81 14.08
N LEU A 188 -9.91 12.96 14.15
CA LEU A 188 -8.71 13.27 14.94
C LEU A 188 -7.81 14.32 14.29
N ARG A 189 -7.80 14.38 12.95
CA ARG A 189 -7.03 15.35 12.15
C ARG A 189 -7.77 15.69 10.87
N ASP A 190 -7.48 16.87 10.34
CA ASP A 190 -7.93 17.28 9.01
C ASP A 190 -7.05 16.57 7.95
N VAL A 191 -7.59 15.53 7.34
CA VAL A 191 -6.94 14.71 6.30
C VAL A 191 -7.90 14.50 5.15
N GLU A 192 -7.37 14.46 3.92
CA GLU A 192 -8.20 14.24 2.73
C GLU A 192 -8.66 12.79 2.58
N ASN A 193 -7.82 11.85 3.03
CA ASN A 193 -8.05 10.42 2.85
C ASN A 193 -7.83 9.64 4.15
N THR A 194 -8.46 8.49 4.23
CA THR A 194 -8.36 7.58 5.38
C THR A 194 -8.12 6.15 4.95
N LEU A 195 -7.50 5.37 5.83
CA LEU A 195 -7.34 3.93 5.68
C LEU A 195 -8.14 3.22 6.75
N VAL A 196 -9.07 2.36 6.33
CA VAL A 196 -9.92 1.58 7.24
C VAL A 196 -9.34 0.18 7.39
N VAL A 197 -9.13 -0.20 8.64
CA VAL A 197 -8.60 -1.52 9.05
C VAL A 197 -9.63 -2.19 9.95
N ARG A 198 -10.04 -3.41 9.60
CA ARG A 198 -10.86 -4.25 10.47
C ARG A 198 -9.95 -4.87 11.54
N VAL A 199 -10.40 -4.86 12.78
CA VAL A 199 -9.64 -5.39 13.91
C VAL A 199 -10.49 -6.38 14.70
N THR A 200 -9.84 -7.15 15.56
CA THR A 200 -10.54 -8.04 16.50
C THR A 200 -11.17 -7.24 17.66
N GLU A 201 -12.08 -7.85 18.39
CA GLU A 201 -12.67 -7.24 19.60
C GLU A 201 -11.59 -7.01 20.67
N ASP A 202 -10.62 -7.90 20.78
CA ASP A 202 -9.52 -7.79 21.73
C ASP A 202 -8.61 -6.61 21.43
N GLU A 203 -8.27 -6.36 20.15
CA GLU A 203 -7.50 -5.20 19.71
C GLU A 203 -8.26 -3.87 19.93
N PHE A 204 -9.59 -3.91 19.80
CA PHE A 204 -10.44 -2.74 20.02
C PHE A 204 -10.53 -2.36 21.49
N GLY A 205 -10.45 -3.34 22.41
CA GLY A 205 -10.55 -3.15 23.85
C GLY A 205 -9.21 -2.95 24.59
N ALA A 206 -8.07 -2.95 23.86
CA ALA A 206 -6.72 -2.92 24.42
C ALA A 206 -6.26 -1.52 24.87
#